data_76f20cc6dd4495f387bf80da9e8ac812
#
_entry.id   76f20cc6dd4495f387bf80da9e8ac812
#
_cell.length_a   1.000
_cell.length_b   1.000
_cell.length_c   1.000
_cell.angle_alpha   90.00
_cell.angle_beta   90.00
_cell.angle_gamma   90.00
#
_symmetry.space_group_name_H-M   'P 1'
#
loop_
_entity.id
_entity.type
_entity.pdbx_description
1 polymer ?
#
loop_
_entity_poly.entity_id
_entity_poly.type
_entity_poly.pdbx_seq_one_letter_code
_entity_poly.pdbx_strand_id
1 'polypeptide(L)' 'MNIQQWWPKLPPSTRQWLVDSNGDVVPHGIILEIAGAGGPPVGDPWWDESDEAGGVVLPDEAIDWIETTANDEGPT' A
#
# COMPACT_ATOMS: atom_id res chain seq x y z
N MET A 1 13.00 3.16 1.83
CA MET A 1 12.31 2.13 1.04
C MET A 1 11.34 2.81 0.09
N ASN A 2 11.41 2.46 -1.18
CA ASN A 2 10.63 3.14 -2.21
C ASN A 2 9.50 2.25 -2.72
N ILE A 3 8.29 2.78 -2.74
CA ILE A 3 7.11 2.02 -3.17
C ILE A 3 7.26 1.47 -4.60
N GLN A 4 8.01 2.16 -5.47
CA GLN A 4 8.26 1.70 -6.83
C GLN A 4 9.03 0.39 -6.90
N GLN A 5 9.75 0.04 -5.83
CA GLN A 5 10.56 -1.18 -5.80
C GLN A 5 9.73 -2.44 -5.59
N TRP A 6 8.63 -2.33 -4.87
CA TRP A 6 7.81 -3.50 -4.54
C TRP A 6 6.41 -3.48 -5.18
N TRP A 7 5.94 -2.32 -5.64
CA TRP A 7 4.62 -2.20 -6.25
C TRP A 7 4.40 -3.16 -7.42
N PRO A 8 5.31 -3.22 -8.42
CA PRO A 8 5.09 -4.09 -9.58
C PRO A 8 5.17 -5.58 -9.24
N LYS A 9 5.69 -5.92 -8.08
CA LYS A 9 5.79 -7.32 -7.64
C LYS A 9 4.52 -7.81 -6.94
N LEU A 10 3.60 -6.89 -6.64
CA LEU A 10 2.35 -7.26 -5.98
C LEU A 10 1.41 -7.95 -6.97
N PRO A 11 0.59 -8.92 -6.49
CA PRO A 11 -0.47 -9.48 -7.31
C PRO A 11 -1.48 -8.41 -7.73
N PRO A 12 -2.13 -8.55 -8.89
CA PRO A 12 -3.10 -7.55 -9.35
C PRO A 12 -4.23 -7.29 -8.36
N SER A 13 -4.69 -8.31 -7.64
CA SER A 13 -5.76 -8.14 -6.65
C SER A 13 -5.30 -7.24 -5.49
N THR A 14 -4.06 -7.38 -5.05
CA THR A 14 -3.51 -6.58 -3.98
C THR A 14 -3.34 -5.14 -4.42
N ARG A 15 -2.84 -4.92 -5.62
CA ARG A 15 -2.71 -3.58 -6.18
C ARG A 15 -4.07 -2.91 -6.32
N GLN A 16 -5.06 -3.66 -6.77
CA GLN A 16 -6.42 -3.13 -6.90
C GLN A 16 -6.99 -2.72 -5.57
N TRP A 17 -6.78 -3.52 -4.52
CA TRP A 17 -7.23 -3.16 -3.18
C TRP A 17 -6.60 -1.85 -2.72
N LEU A 18 -5.29 -1.69 -2.95
CA LEU A 18 -4.57 -0.49 -2.56
C LEU A 18 -5.04 0.75 -3.33
N VAL A 19 -5.42 0.59 -4.59
CA VAL A 19 -5.98 1.69 -5.39
C VAL A 19 -7.38 2.07 -4.87
N ASP A 20 -8.22 1.07 -4.57
CA ASP A 20 -9.61 1.30 -4.19
C ASP A 20 -9.77 1.75 -2.74
N SER A 21 -8.86 1.33 -1.87
CA SER A 21 -8.99 1.52 -0.42
C SER A 21 -7.73 2.12 0.22
N ASN A 22 -7.06 3.00 -0.51
CA ASN A 22 -5.77 3.55 -0.05
C ASN A 22 -5.87 4.41 1.21
N GLY A 23 -7.06 4.89 1.55
CA GLY A 23 -7.27 5.68 2.77
C GLY A 23 -7.75 4.85 3.97
N ASP A 24 -7.98 3.56 3.78
CA ASP A 24 -8.51 2.69 4.83
C ASP A 24 -7.39 2.00 5.60
N VAL A 25 -7.75 1.47 6.78
CA VAL A 25 -6.83 0.62 7.56
C VAL A 25 -6.43 -0.56 6.69
N VAL A 26 -5.12 -0.79 6.58
CA VAL A 26 -4.59 -1.85 5.74
C VAL A 26 -4.69 -3.18 6.47
N PRO A 27 -5.39 -4.18 5.92
CA PRO A 27 -5.49 -5.50 6.56
C PRO A 27 -4.12 -6.16 6.67
N HIS A 28 -3.96 -6.98 7.71
CA HIS A 28 -2.71 -7.70 7.94
C HIS A 28 -2.29 -8.53 6.71
N GLY A 29 -3.24 -9.17 6.04
CA GLY A 29 -2.96 -9.95 4.83
C GLY A 29 -2.36 -9.13 3.71
N ILE A 30 -2.82 -7.89 3.54
CA ILE A 30 -2.26 -6.97 2.54
C ILE A 30 -0.83 -6.57 2.93
N ILE A 31 -0.59 -6.31 4.21
CA ILE A 31 0.75 -5.97 4.68
C ILE A 31 1.72 -7.14 4.43
N LEU A 32 1.28 -8.37 4.66
CA LEU A 32 2.09 -9.55 4.39
C LEU A 32 2.42 -9.70 2.90
N GLU A 33 1.47 -9.39 2.02
CA GLU A 33 1.72 -9.40 0.58
C GLU A 33 2.78 -8.35 0.21
N ILE A 34 2.67 -7.17 0.78
CA ILE A 34 3.65 -6.11 0.55
C ILE A 34 5.03 -6.52 1.05
N ALA A 35 5.11 -7.09 2.25
CA ALA A 35 6.37 -7.56 2.80
C ALA A 35 6.99 -8.66 1.94
N GLY A 36 6.16 -9.57 1.43
CA GLY A 36 6.62 -10.62 0.54
C GLY A 36 7.17 -10.11 -0.78
N ALA A 37 6.72 -8.93 -1.21
CA ALA A 37 7.21 -8.28 -2.42
C ALA A 37 8.45 -7.40 -2.19
N GLY A 38 8.96 -7.39 -0.97
CA GLY A 38 10.12 -6.57 -0.63
C GLY A 38 9.78 -5.21 -0.03
N GLY A 39 8.50 -4.98 0.29
CA GLY A 39 8.04 -3.74 0.90
C GLY A 39 8.14 -3.76 2.43
N PRO A 40 7.62 -2.72 3.09
CA PRO A 40 7.72 -2.60 4.55
C PRO A 40 6.88 -3.66 5.27
N PRO A 41 7.48 -4.38 6.22
CA PRO A 41 6.75 -5.37 7.01
C PRO A 41 5.90 -4.72 8.10
N VAL A 42 5.11 -5.54 8.77
CA VAL A 42 4.33 -5.12 9.93
C VAL A 42 5.28 -4.52 10.97
N GLY A 43 4.91 -3.36 11.51
CA GLY A 43 5.70 -2.69 12.52
C GLY A 43 6.81 -1.80 11.99
N ASP A 44 6.99 -1.75 10.68
CA ASP A 44 7.97 -0.85 10.08
C ASP A 44 7.51 0.60 10.25
N PRO A 45 8.40 1.52 10.61
CA PRO A 45 8.04 2.93 10.80
C PRO A 45 7.53 3.65 9.53
N TRP A 46 7.64 3.01 8.38
CA TRP A 46 7.08 3.54 7.13
C TRP A 46 5.56 3.68 7.21
N TRP A 47 4.88 2.76 7.93
CA TRP A 47 3.43 2.80 8.07
C TRP A 47 3.00 3.89 9.04
N ASP A 48 1.91 4.60 8.71
CA ASP A 48 1.30 5.54 9.63
C ASP A 48 0.33 4.81 10.56
N GLU A 49 0.22 5.30 11.79
CA GLU A 49 -0.73 4.75 12.74
C GLU A 49 -2.13 5.22 12.40
N SER A 50 -3.08 4.29 12.49
CA SER A 50 -4.49 4.57 12.35
C SER A 50 -5.06 5.06 13.69
N ASP A 51 -6.21 5.74 13.63
CA ASP A 51 -6.97 6.09 14.84
C ASP A 51 -7.53 4.83 15.52
N GLU A 52 -7.62 3.73 14.80
CA GLU A 52 -8.05 2.45 15.39
C GLU A 52 -6.87 1.75 16.04
N ALA A 53 -7.10 1.23 17.23
CA ALA A 53 -6.05 0.56 18.00
C ALA A 53 -5.48 -0.61 17.20
N GLY A 54 -4.16 -0.61 17.05
CA GLY A 54 -3.45 -1.70 16.35
C GLY A 54 -3.52 -1.65 14.84
N GLY A 55 -4.20 -0.66 14.27
CA GLY A 55 -4.29 -0.52 12.82
C GLY A 55 -3.21 0.38 12.26
N VAL A 56 -2.93 0.22 10.97
CA VAL A 56 -2.02 1.10 10.25
C VAL A 56 -2.66 1.51 8.93
N VAL A 57 -2.24 2.68 8.43
CA VAL A 57 -2.68 3.19 7.13
C VAL A 57 -1.45 3.54 6.31
N LEU A 58 -1.66 3.69 5.01
CA LEU A 58 -0.59 4.14 4.12
C LEU A 58 -0.21 5.58 4.45
N PRO A 59 1.08 5.94 4.38
CA PRO A 59 1.47 7.34 4.52
C PRO A 59 0.97 8.17 3.33
N ASP A 60 0.80 9.47 3.54
CA ASP A 60 0.25 10.38 2.53
C ASP A 60 1.00 10.30 1.20
N GLU A 61 2.32 10.22 1.25
CA GLU A 61 3.13 10.14 0.03
C GLU A 61 2.85 8.85 -0.76
N ALA A 62 2.56 7.76 -0.05
CA ALA A 62 2.22 6.50 -0.71
C ALA A 62 0.85 6.57 -1.35
N ILE A 63 -0.12 7.15 -0.65
CA ILE A 63 -1.47 7.34 -1.19
C ILE A 63 -1.41 8.17 -2.47
N ASP A 64 -0.68 9.27 -2.42
CA ASP A 64 -0.51 10.17 -3.57
C ASP A 64 0.15 9.44 -4.75
N TRP A 65 1.20 8.68 -4.46
CA TRP A 65 1.91 7.92 -5.50
C TRP A 65 0.99 6.88 -6.14
N ILE A 66 0.21 6.16 -5.32
CA ILE A 66 -0.70 5.12 -5.80
C ILE A 66 -1.78 5.74 -6.69
N GLU A 67 -2.36 6.86 -6.27
CA GLU A 67 -3.39 7.54 -7.06
C GLU A 67 -2.83 8.02 -8.39
N THR A 68 -1.63 8.61 -8.38
CA THR A 68 -0.98 9.07 -9.60
C THR A 68 -0.68 7.91 -10.54
N THR A 69 -0.17 6.81 -9.99
CA THR A 69 0.15 5.62 -10.78
C THR A 69 -1.11 5.01 -11.38
N ALA A 70 -2.20 4.94 -10.60
CA ALA A 70 -3.47 4.41 -11.08
C ALA A 70 -4.03 5.25 -12.21
N ASN A 71 -3.90 6.58 -12.14
CA ASN A 71 -4.34 7.47 -13.19
C ASN A 71 -3.51 7.30 -14.47
N ASP A 72 -2.20 7.11 -14.32
CA ASP A 72 -1.31 6.88 -15.47
C ASP A 72 -1.56 5.53 -16.12
N GLU A 73 -1.93 4.54 -15.32
CA GLU A 73 -2.24 3.20 -15.80
C GLU A 73 -3.71 3.06 -16.18
N GLY A 74 -4.43 4.15 -16.21
CA GLY A 74 -5.85 4.16 -16.49
C GLY A 74 -6.19 3.44 -17.78
N PRO A 75 -7.46 3.09 -17.96
CA PRO A 75 -7.88 2.33 -19.14
C PRO A 75 -7.52 3.10 -20.40
N THR A 76 -6.74 2.46 -21.18
CA THR A 76 -6.34 2.99 -22.47
C THR A 76 -7.11 2.29 -23.56
#